data_9c5912fd6de278ffceffd141d9d96bef
#
_entry.id   9c5912fd6de278ffceffd141d9d96bef
#
_cell.length_a   1.000
_cell.length_b   1.000
_cell.length_c   1.000
_cell.angle_alpha   90.00
_cell.angle_beta   90.00
_cell.angle_gamma   90.00
#
_symmetry.space_group_name_H-M   'P 1'
#
loop_
_entity.id
_entity.type
_entity.pdbx_description
1 polymer ?
#
loop_
_entity_poly.entity_id
_entity_poly.type
_entity_poly.pdbx_seq_one_letter_code
_entity_poly.pdbx_strand_id
1 'polypeptide(L)'
;MSKVLVIGYGNTLRGDDAAGVQAAELIAKRHPEIVCVCLHQLVPELSEQIAEFDVVFFIDAQKDITQPNVRLVAPSIEADQSRTHFISPESLLALSQQLYQHVPAKAYIVGIPASQFEFSEKLSVQTDSAMHECIELVDRMILETQQMA
;
A
#
# COMPACT_ATOMS: atom_id res chain seq x y z
N MET A 1 1.49 -19.30 10.07
CA MET A 1 1.87 -17.88 9.90
C MET A 1 0.87 -17.17 9.01
N SER A 2 0.63 -15.91 9.30
CA SER A 2 -0.23 -15.10 8.45
C SER A 2 0.44 -14.81 7.11
N LYS A 3 -0.34 -14.87 6.04
CA LYS A 3 0.14 -14.51 4.71
C LYS A 3 0.00 -13.01 4.52
N VAL A 4 1.11 -12.34 4.24
CA VAL A 4 1.17 -10.87 4.14
C VAL A 4 1.46 -10.46 2.71
N LEU A 5 0.66 -9.51 2.21
CA LEU A 5 0.84 -8.89 0.89
C LEU A 5 1.13 -7.40 1.08
N VAL A 6 2.16 -6.92 0.40
CA VAL A 6 2.48 -5.49 0.36
C VAL A 6 2.31 -5.01 -1.08
N ILE A 7 1.52 -3.97 -1.25
CA ILE A 7 1.27 -3.38 -2.57
C ILE A 7 1.74 -1.94 -2.54
N GLY A 8 2.80 -1.64 -3.31
CA GLY A 8 3.27 -0.28 -3.49
C GLY A 8 2.86 0.23 -4.86
N TYR A 9 2.34 1.44 -4.93
CA TYR A 9 1.90 1.97 -6.22
C TYR A 9 2.20 3.46 -6.36
N GLY A 10 2.33 3.89 -7.61
CA GLY A 10 2.63 5.26 -7.97
C GLY A 10 3.49 5.34 -9.22
N ASN A 11 3.62 6.54 -9.75
CA ASN A 11 4.40 6.80 -10.96
C ASN A 11 5.86 7.07 -10.58
N THR A 12 6.75 6.14 -10.89
CA THR A 12 8.17 6.23 -10.51
C THR A 12 8.94 7.31 -11.25
N LEU A 13 8.33 7.95 -12.24
CA LEU A 13 8.96 9.05 -12.97
C LEU A 13 8.51 10.42 -12.47
N ARG A 14 7.66 10.47 -11.44
CA ARG A 14 7.11 11.72 -10.92
C ARG A 14 7.52 11.99 -9.48
N GLY A 15 8.83 12.04 -9.24
CA GLY A 15 9.38 12.46 -7.96
C GLY A 15 8.82 11.66 -6.79
N ASP A 16 8.19 12.34 -5.86
CA ASP A 16 7.69 11.73 -4.63
C ASP A 16 6.60 10.68 -4.83
N ASP A 17 5.97 10.65 -6.01
CA ASP A 17 4.97 9.64 -6.32
C ASP A 17 5.55 8.22 -6.33
N ALA A 18 6.87 8.11 -6.44
CA ALA A 18 7.56 6.83 -6.41
C ALA A 18 7.72 6.25 -5.01
N ALA A 19 7.39 7.01 -3.96
CA ALA A 19 7.68 6.61 -2.58
C ALA A 19 7.01 5.29 -2.20
N GLY A 20 5.77 5.07 -2.62
CA GLY A 20 5.06 3.82 -2.31
C GLY A 20 5.75 2.60 -2.90
N VAL A 21 6.18 2.69 -4.15
CA VAL A 21 6.89 1.61 -4.83
C VAL A 21 8.24 1.34 -4.17
N GLN A 22 9.01 2.41 -3.90
CA GLN A 22 10.32 2.25 -3.27
C GLN A 22 10.21 1.65 -1.88
N ALA A 23 9.22 2.09 -1.10
CA ALA A 23 8.99 1.54 0.23
C ALA A 23 8.67 0.05 0.17
N ALA A 24 7.77 -0.34 -0.73
CA ALA A 24 7.39 -1.75 -0.88
C ALA A 24 8.59 -2.62 -1.25
N GLU A 25 9.43 -2.14 -2.15
CA GLU A 25 10.63 -2.89 -2.55
C GLU A 25 11.60 -3.07 -1.39
N LEU A 26 11.80 -2.04 -0.57
CA LEU A 26 12.68 -2.12 0.58
C LEU A 26 12.12 -3.06 1.65
N ILE A 27 10.81 -3.02 1.89
CA ILE A 27 10.15 -3.92 2.82
C ILE A 27 10.31 -5.37 2.36
N ALA A 28 10.15 -5.62 1.07
CA ALA A 28 10.31 -6.96 0.51
C ALA A 28 11.71 -7.51 0.73
N LYS A 29 12.73 -6.67 0.65
CA LYS A 29 14.10 -7.10 0.90
C LYS A 29 14.33 -7.50 2.36
N ARG A 30 13.62 -6.86 3.28
CA ARG A 30 13.73 -7.15 4.72
C ARG A 30 12.92 -8.37 5.13
N HIS A 31 11.88 -8.71 4.35
CA HIS A 31 10.95 -9.79 4.66
C HIS A 31 10.78 -10.70 3.45
N PRO A 32 11.74 -11.60 3.17
CA PRO A 32 11.64 -12.45 1.98
C PRO A 32 10.42 -13.37 1.95
N GLU A 33 9.78 -13.59 3.11
CA GLU A 33 8.62 -14.47 3.21
C GLU A 33 7.31 -13.80 2.76
N ILE A 34 7.28 -12.47 2.64
CA ILE A 34 6.06 -11.78 2.21
C ILE A 34 6.01 -11.71 0.69
N VAL A 35 4.81 -11.42 0.16
CA VAL A 35 4.62 -11.17 -1.26
C VAL A 35 4.52 -9.66 -1.47
N CYS A 36 5.26 -9.15 -2.44
CA CYS A 36 5.28 -7.73 -2.76
C CYS A 36 4.87 -7.54 -4.22
N VAL A 37 3.98 -6.59 -4.45
CA VAL A 37 3.53 -6.20 -5.79
C VAL A 37 3.73 -4.70 -5.93
N CYS A 38 4.39 -4.30 -7.02
CA CYS A 38 4.59 -2.88 -7.32
C CYS A 38 3.98 -2.57 -8.68
N LEU A 39 3.18 -1.50 -8.75
CA LEU A 39 2.55 -1.10 -10.00
C LEU A 39 2.36 0.42 -10.05
N HIS A 40 2.04 0.89 -11.27
CA HIS A 40 1.80 2.31 -11.50
C HIS A 40 0.54 2.78 -10.78
N GLN A 41 -0.52 1.97 -10.85
CA GLN A 41 -1.79 2.26 -10.18
C GLN A 41 -2.52 0.96 -9.86
N LEU A 42 -3.43 1.03 -8.89
CA LEU A 42 -4.23 -0.12 -8.52
C LEU A 42 -5.15 -0.52 -9.67
N VAL A 43 -5.33 -1.81 -9.87
CA VAL A 43 -6.19 -2.37 -10.92
C VAL A 43 -7.13 -3.41 -10.32
N PRO A 44 -8.33 -3.58 -10.91
CA PRO A 44 -9.33 -4.52 -10.36
C PRO A 44 -8.83 -5.96 -10.26
N GLU A 45 -7.94 -6.37 -11.14
CA GLU A 45 -7.38 -7.73 -11.16
C GLU A 45 -6.65 -8.11 -9.88
N LEU A 46 -6.17 -7.13 -9.13
CA LEU A 46 -5.52 -7.38 -7.83
C LEU A 46 -6.45 -8.04 -6.81
N SER A 47 -7.78 -7.92 -7.01
CA SER A 47 -8.75 -8.49 -6.08
C SER A 47 -8.59 -9.99 -5.91
N GLU A 48 -8.21 -10.71 -6.97
CA GLU A 48 -7.97 -12.14 -6.88
C GLU A 48 -6.80 -12.46 -5.95
N GLN A 49 -5.70 -11.76 -6.13
CA GLN A 49 -4.52 -11.97 -5.30
C GLN A 49 -4.77 -11.56 -3.85
N ILE A 50 -5.40 -10.40 -3.64
CA ILE A 50 -5.72 -9.90 -2.30
C ILE A 50 -6.53 -10.94 -1.52
N ALA A 51 -7.46 -11.62 -2.18
CA ALA A 51 -8.32 -12.59 -1.53
C ALA A 51 -7.56 -13.78 -0.94
N GLU A 52 -6.31 -14.01 -1.33
CA GLU A 52 -5.51 -15.13 -0.84
C GLU A 52 -4.68 -14.79 0.41
N PHE A 53 -4.76 -13.55 0.89
CA PHE A 53 -3.90 -13.10 1.99
C PHE A 53 -4.68 -12.79 3.24
N ASP A 54 -3.97 -12.80 4.38
CA ASP A 54 -4.55 -12.51 5.70
C ASP A 54 -4.37 -11.04 6.07
N VAL A 55 -3.29 -10.42 5.61
CA VAL A 55 -2.97 -9.01 5.88
C VAL A 55 -2.47 -8.37 4.59
N VAL A 56 -2.96 -7.17 4.29
CA VAL A 56 -2.49 -6.41 3.12
C VAL A 56 -2.15 -4.99 3.53
N PHE A 57 -1.03 -4.49 3.02
CA PHE A 57 -0.61 -3.10 3.17
C PHE A 57 -0.62 -2.44 1.79
N PHE A 58 -1.37 -1.36 1.67
CA PHE A 58 -1.36 -0.50 0.47
C PHE A 58 -0.49 0.70 0.78
N ILE A 59 0.60 0.88 0.05
CA ILE A 59 1.55 1.97 0.32
C ILE A 59 1.51 3.00 -0.81
N ASP A 60 1.23 4.24 -0.45
CA ASP A 60 0.97 5.31 -1.39
C ASP A 60 1.55 6.64 -0.91
N ALA A 61 2.05 7.42 -1.85
CA ALA A 61 2.43 8.80 -1.59
C ALA A 61 1.18 9.67 -1.52
N GLN A 62 1.08 10.54 -0.52
CA GLN A 62 -0.12 11.36 -0.31
C GLN A 62 0.25 12.83 -0.14
N LYS A 63 -0.40 13.70 -0.91
CA LYS A 63 -0.10 15.14 -0.95
C LYS A 63 -0.52 15.90 0.29
N ASP A 64 -1.63 15.52 0.87
CA ASP A 64 -2.32 16.36 1.86
C ASP A 64 -2.03 15.98 3.29
N ILE A 65 -0.98 15.20 3.52
CA ILE A 65 -0.56 14.83 4.85
C ILE A 65 0.84 15.33 5.12
N THR A 66 1.13 15.63 6.39
CA THR A 66 2.43 16.13 6.83
C THR A 66 3.21 15.11 7.65
N GLN A 67 2.56 14.03 8.05
CA GLN A 67 3.16 12.97 8.86
C GLN A 67 2.87 11.62 8.23
N PRO A 68 3.78 10.63 8.38
CA PRO A 68 3.46 9.25 8.03
C PRO A 68 2.17 8.80 8.70
N ASN A 69 1.37 8.05 7.98
CA ASN A 69 0.06 7.63 8.47
C ASN A 69 -0.17 6.15 8.10
N VAL A 70 -0.57 5.34 9.09
CA VAL A 70 -0.99 3.97 8.85
C VAL A 70 -2.38 3.81 9.45
N ARG A 71 -3.36 3.44 8.63
CA ARG A 71 -4.73 3.28 9.10
C ARG A 71 -5.38 2.02 8.57
N LEU A 72 -6.26 1.44 9.38
CA LEU A 72 -7.07 0.31 8.97
C LEU A 72 -8.11 0.77 7.95
N VAL A 73 -8.38 -0.09 6.96
CA VAL A 73 -9.43 0.16 5.99
C VAL A 73 -10.32 -1.07 5.86
N ALA A 74 -11.55 -0.84 5.45
CA ALA A 74 -12.56 -1.87 5.29
C ALA A 74 -13.11 -1.82 3.86
N PRO A 75 -13.71 -2.93 3.39
CA PRO A 75 -14.36 -2.92 2.08
C PRO A 75 -15.41 -1.83 1.97
N SER A 76 -15.41 -1.08 0.87
CA SER A 76 -16.42 -0.07 0.59
C SER A 76 -16.39 0.28 -0.89
N ILE A 77 -17.54 0.34 -1.52
CA ILE A 77 -17.65 0.74 -2.92
C ILE A 77 -17.94 2.24 -3.08
N GLU A 78 -18.29 2.92 -1.99
CA GLU A 78 -18.65 4.34 -2.05
C GLU A 78 -17.47 5.24 -2.36
N ALA A 79 -16.28 4.81 -2.02
CA ALA A 79 -15.07 5.60 -2.19
C ALA A 79 -14.77 5.95 -3.64
N ASP A 80 -15.29 5.16 -4.60
CA ASP A 80 -14.98 5.33 -6.03
C ASP A 80 -16.07 6.04 -6.82
N GLN A 81 -17.16 6.45 -6.21
CA GLN A 81 -18.30 6.99 -6.94
C GLN A 81 -17.99 8.27 -7.70
N SER A 82 -17.01 9.04 -7.26
CA SER A 82 -16.61 10.27 -7.92
C SER A 82 -15.41 10.09 -8.85
N ARG A 83 -14.90 8.87 -9.00
CA ARG A 83 -13.68 8.60 -9.75
C ARG A 83 -13.92 7.52 -10.79
N THR A 84 -13.71 7.86 -12.05
CA THR A 84 -14.00 6.94 -13.15
C THR A 84 -12.80 6.10 -13.59
N HIS A 85 -11.59 6.50 -13.22
CA HIS A 85 -10.38 5.88 -13.77
C HIS A 85 -9.52 5.13 -12.76
N PHE A 86 -9.81 5.28 -11.47
CA PHE A 86 -8.98 4.69 -10.43
C PHE A 86 -9.84 3.85 -9.50
N ILE A 87 -9.29 2.73 -9.08
CA ILE A 87 -9.94 1.93 -8.05
C ILE A 87 -9.22 2.18 -6.73
N SER A 88 -9.98 2.34 -5.65
CA SER A 88 -9.43 2.57 -4.32
C SER A 88 -9.10 1.25 -3.63
N PRO A 89 -8.24 1.29 -2.57
CA PRO A 89 -8.04 0.09 -1.74
C PRO A 89 -9.35 -0.46 -1.20
N GLU A 90 -10.25 0.42 -0.74
CA GLU A 90 -11.55 0.01 -0.19
C GLU A 90 -12.38 -0.76 -1.21
N SER A 91 -12.39 -0.28 -2.46
CA SER A 91 -13.14 -0.94 -3.53
C SER A 91 -12.50 -2.26 -3.93
N LEU A 92 -11.17 -2.34 -3.92
CA LEU A 92 -10.49 -3.62 -4.17
C LEU A 92 -10.86 -4.66 -3.11
N LEU A 93 -10.92 -4.25 -1.85
CA LEU A 93 -11.33 -5.16 -0.78
C LEU A 93 -12.77 -5.61 -0.97
N ALA A 94 -13.67 -4.69 -1.36
CA ALA A 94 -15.06 -5.02 -1.64
C ALA A 94 -15.17 -6.01 -2.80
N LEU A 95 -14.35 -5.82 -3.83
CA LEU A 95 -14.34 -6.70 -4.98
C LEU A 95 -13.84 -8.10 -4.60
N SER A 96 -12.81 -8.19 -3.77
CA SER A 96 -12.30 -9.47 -3.27
C SER A 96 -13.38 -10.23 -2.50
N GLN A 97 -14.10 -9.53 -1.64
CA GLN A 97 -15.19 -10.13 -0.86
C GLN A 97 -16.30 -10.62 -1.79
N GLN A 98 -16.68 -9.81 -2.75
CA GLN A 98 -17.79 -10.11 -3.63
C GLN A 98 -17.48 -11.26 -4.59
N LEU A 99 -16.30 -11.28 -5.18
CA LEU A 99 -15.93 -12.26 -6.20
C LEU A 99 -15.37 -13.56 -5.62
N TYR A 100 -14.67 -13.49 -4.51
CA TYR A 100 -13.93 -14.64 -3.97
C TYR A 100 -14.34 -15.01 -2.55
N GLN A 101 -15.33 -14.32 -1.97
CA GLN A 101 -15.88 -14.57 -0.65
C GLN A 101 -14.81 -14.58 0.45
N HIS A 102 -13.75 -13.80 0.23
CA HIS A 102 -12.67 -13.66 1.22
C HIS A 102 -12.05 -12.28 1.10
N VAL A 103 -11.71 -11.71 2.24
CA VAL A 103 -10.98 -10.45 2.31
C VAL A 103 -9.99 -10.59 3.47
N PRO A 104 -8.80 -10.01 3.38
CA PRO A 104 -7.85 -10.07 4.50
C PRO A 104 -8.47 -9.57 5.79
N ALA A 105 -8.17 -10.26 6.89
CA ALA A 105 -8.67 -9.88 8.21
C ALA A 105 -8.23 -8.47 8.59
N LYS A 106 -7.06 -8.05 8.11
CA LYS A 106 -6.54 -6.70 8.35
C LYS A 106 -5.99 -6.12 7.07
N ALA A 107 -6.45 -4.93 6.73
CA ALA A 107 -5.96 -4.19 5.58
C ALA A 107 -5.61 -2.77 6.04
N TYR A 108 -4.46 -2.29 5.59
CA TYR A 108 -3.95 -0.99 5.99
C TYR A 108 -3.62 -0.14 4.79
N ILE A 109 -3.86 1.15 4.89
CA ILE A 109 -3.30 2.14 3.96
C ILE A 109 -2.15 2.83 4.68
N VAL A 110 -0.99 2.82 4.05
CA VAL A 110 0.21 3.49 4.54
C VAL A 110 0.42 4.72 3.68
N GLY A 111 0.26 5.89 4.27
CA GLY A 111 0.44 7.17 3.58
C GLY A 111 1.81 7.75 3.85
N ILE A 112 2.55 8.05 2.79
CA ILE A 112 3.85 8.70 2.86
C ILE A 112 3.68 10.15 2.43
N PRO A 113 3.98 11.14 3.30
CA PRO A 113 3.88 12.55 2.90
C PRO A 113 4.71 12.84 1.67
N ALA A 114 4.11 13.51 0.70
CA ALA A 114 4.73 13.80 -0.59
C ALA A 114 4.41 15.23 -1.01
N SER A 115 5.37 15.91 -1.64
CA SER A 115 5.20 17.30 -2.03
C SER A 115 5.71 17.64 -3.42
N GLN A 116 6.58 16.82 -4.01
CA GLN A 116 7.18 17.11 -5.30
C GLN A 116 6.84 16.03 -6.31
N PHE A 117 6.05 16.41 -7.31
CA PHE A 117 5.54 15.48 -8.31
C PHE A 117 6.03 15.80 -9.73
N GLU A 118 7.12 16.54 -9.85
CA GLU A 118 7.72 16.85 -11.11
C GLU A 118 8.42 15.63 -11.71
N PHE A 119 8.67 15.68 -13.00
CA PHE A 119 9.38 14.60 -13.68
C PHE A 119 10.77 14.43 -13.07
N SER A 120 10.96 13.34 -12.31
CA SER A 120 12.19 13.06 -11.61
C SER A 120 12.15 11.62 -11.10
N GLU A 121 13.30 10.97 -11.04
CA GLU A 121 13.44 9.64 -10.46
C GLU A 121 13.83 9.70 -8.99
N LYS A 122 13.94 10.90 -8.42
CA LYS A 122 14.40 11.09 -7.04
C LYS A 122 13.28 11.60 -6.16
N LEU A 123 13.25 11.10 -4.91
CA LEU A 123 12.37 11.63 -3.89
C LEU A 123 12.94 12.92 -3.31
N SER A 124 12.07 13.81 -2.86
CA SER A 124 12.51 14.93 -2.04
C SER A 124 13.09 14.40 -0.73
N VAL A 125 13.92 15.19 -0.07
CA VAL A 125 14.56 14.80 1.19
C VAL A 125 13.50 14.49 2.25
N GLN A 126 12.46 15.30 2.31
CA GLN A 126 11.38 15.13 3.29
C GLN A 126 10.63 13.82 3.06
N THR A 127 10.30 13.53 1.81
CA THR A 127 9.57 12.30 1.49
C THR A 127 10.44 11.07 1.71
N ASP A 128 11.71 11.12 1.37
CA ASP A 128 12.63 10.03 1.62
C ASP A 128 12.70 9.70 3.11
N SER A 129 12.82 10.72 3.96
CA SER A 129 12.84 10.55 5.41
C SER A 129 11.52 9.95 5.92
N ALA A 130 10.39 10.48 5.46
CA ALA A 130 9.07 9.98 5.85
C ALA A 130 8.85 8.54 5.38
N MET A 131 9.34 8.20 4.19
CA MET A 131 9.28 6.85 3.67
C MET A 131 9.98 5.87 4.60
N HIS A 132 11.17 6.21 5.07
CA HIS A 132 11.91 5.34 5.99
C HIS A 132 11.18 5.18 7.33
N GLU A 133 10.51 6.23 7.81
CA GLU A 133 9.66 6.09 9.01
C GLU A 133 8.51 5.12 8.76
N CYS A 134 7.87 5.21 7.60
CA CYS A 134 6.79 4.28 7.24
C CYS A 134 7.30 2.85 7.16
N ILE A 135 8.48 2.65 6.59
CA ILE A 135 9.08 1.31 6.50
C ILE A 135 9.29 0.72 7.88
N GLU A 136 9.79 1.51 8.83
CA GLU A 136 9.98 1.03 10.20
C GLU A 136 8.65 0.64 10.87
N LEU A 137 7.60 1.43 10.64
CA LEU A 137 6.27 1.10 11.17
C LEU A 137 5.74 -0.20 10.60
N VAL A 138 5.83 -0.35 9.29
CA VAL A 138 5.34 -1.56 8.61
C VAL A 138 6.17 -2.79 9.02
N ASP A 139 7.49 -2.64 9.13
CA ASP A 139 8.36 -3.74 9.61
C ASP A 139 7.88 -4.26 10.96
N ARG A 140 7.60 -3.34 11.89
CA ARG A 140 7.12 -3.73 13.22
C ARG A 140 5.79 -4.45 13.14
N MET A 141 4.88 -3.95 12.32
CA MET A 141 3.56 -4.56 12.17
C MET A 141 3.64 -5.95 11.56
N ILE A 142 4.53 -6.15 10.59
CA ILE A 142 4.76 -7.46 9.99
C ILE A 142 5.30 -8.43 11.04
N LEU A 143 6.30 -7.99 11.82
CA LEU A 143 6.88 -8.84 12.86
C LEU A 143 5.84 -9.23 13.91
N GLU A 144 5.02 -8.28 14.35
CA GLU A 144 3.95 -8.56 15.32
C GLU A 144 2.92 -9.55 14.75
N THR A 145 2.56 -9.37 13.48
CA THR A 145 1.63 -10.28 12.81
C THR A 145 2.17 -11.69 12.78
N GLN A 146 3.44 -11.87 12.45
CA GLN A 146 4.05 -13.21 12.37
C GLN A 146 4.21 -13.85 13.75
N GLN A 147 4.43 -13.05 14.78
CA GLN A 147 4.55 -13.56 16.14
C GLN A 147 3.22 -14.03 16.71
N MET A 148 2.11 -13.44 16.29
CA MET A 148 0.79 -13.76 16.80
C MET A 148 0.11 -14.89 16.03
N ALA A 149 0.68 -15.31 14.94
CA ALA A 149 0.07 -16.33 14.08
C ALA A 149 0.38 -17.77 14.55
#